data_643ef25482286c85e92d2abac9b67577
#
_entry.id   643ef25482286c85e92d2abac9b67577
#
_cell.length_a   1.000
_cell.length_b   1.000
_cell.length_c   1.000
_cell.angle_alpha   90.00
_cell.angle_beta   90.00
_cell.angle_gamma   90.00
#
_symmetry.space_group_name_H-M   'P 1'
#
loop_
_entity.id
_entity.type
_entity.pdbx_description
1 polymer ?
#
loop_
_entity_poly.entity_id
_entity_poly.type
_entity_poly.pdbx_seq_one_letter_code
_entity_poly.pdbx_strand_id
1 'polypeptide(L)'
;MKSLKTSLFAAGILGLALTAAGCSSNHAAGDSAKAKSLTVVFLPGDSAKEAGPARTALAHEISKATGKKVDVKTTTDYNVAIQAISSGKAQLALMGPDSYIQAHKQNAAVAPILTYSGKSGTLKDAQYHSYVMVPKDKASQYKVNGKYSLQKIKGKRMSFVSNTSTSGFAIPAGAIATAFKVSNKDDLQQSGKFFSKVLFGGSHQGSAVNLLKGDADVAAFDDMDLVSYGKFTNDSTKAGADFKVNANAPAPFNSVRGKESIALAAYPVQNEPIAVNSKMVSKSDINKIVKRLTSKAVTNNPKFFAPSDAKVHSLLPKDGNTQFIGISDKWYAPTHKVLGE
;
A
#
# COMPACT_ATOMS: atom_id res chain seq x y z
N MET A 1 12.35 -62.01 -42.30
CA MET A 1 11.40 -62.88 -43.02
C MET A 1 9.99 -62.32 -42.91
N LYS A 2 9.33 -62.18 -44.03
CA LYS A 2 7.90 -61.91 -44.32
C LYS A 2 7.40 -60.46 -43.92
N SER A 3 7.24 -59.63 -44.85
CA SER A 3 6.44 -59.32 -46.08
C SER A 3 5.20 -58.52 -45.72
N LEU A 4 5.22 -57.25 -46.12
CA LEU A 4 4.44 -56.69 -47.21
C LEU A 4 2.94 -56.98 -47.22
N LYS A 5 2.12 -55.94 -47.14
CA LYS A 5 1.05 -55.73 -48.14
C LYS A 5 0.55 -54.27 -48.15
N THR A 6 0.81 -53.62 -49.25
CA THR A 6 0.22 -52.42 -49.80
C THR A 6 -1.23 -52.67 -50.19
N SER A 7 -2.09 -51.63 -50.02
CA SER A 7 -3.29 -51.49 -50.82
C SER A 7 -3.56 -49.99 -51.04
N LEU A 8 -3.32 -49.55 -52.28
CA LEU A 8 -3.87 -48.36 -52.90
C LEU A 8 -5.38 -48.51 -53.08
N PHE A 9 -6.15 -47.46 -52.81
CA PHE A 9 -7.37 -47.16 -53.59
C PHE A 9 -7.47 -45.67 -53.90
N ALA A 10 -7.76 -45.39 -55.12
CA ALA A 10 -7.73 -44.10 -55.80
C ALA A 10 -9.10 -43.43 -55.80
N ALA A 11 -9.05 -42.15 -55.93
CA ALA A 11 -9.92 -41.25 -56.71
C ALA A 11 -11.35 -40.96 -56.17
N GLY A 12 -11.62 -39.69 -55.99
CA GLY A 12 -12.95 -39.08 -55.95
C GLY A 12 -12.80 -37.58 -55.80
N ILE A 13 -12.52 -36.88 -56.93
CA ILE A 13 -12.57 -35.40 -57.06
C ILE A 13 -14.04 -35.00 -57.11
N LEU A 14 -14.52 -34.28 -56.14
CA LEU A 14 -15.77 -33.49 -56.24
C LEU A 14 -15.48 -32.05 -55.80
N GLY A 15 -15.43 -31.17 -56.80
CA GLY A 15 -15.28 -29.73 -56.58
C GLY A 15 -16.51 -29.13 -55.91
N LEU A 16 -16.29 -28.41 -54.83
CA LEU A 16 -17.26 -27.47 -54.28
C LEU A 16 -16.65 -26.08 -54.27
N ALA A 17 -17.22 -25.24 -55.14
CA ALA A 17 -16.92 -23.80 -55.17
C ALA A 17 -17.35 -23.16 -53.87
N LEU A 18 -16.41 -22.78 -53.00
CA LEU A 18 -16.70 -21.89 -51.87
C LEU A 18 -16.64 -20.44 -52.35
N THR A 19 -17.80 -19.83 -52.41
CA THR A 19 -17.97 -18.37 -52.51
C THR A 19 -17.34 -17.73 -51.28
N ALA A 20 -16.24 -17.02 -51.46
CA ALA A 20 -15.64 -16.16 -50.46
C ALA A 20 -16.58 -14.97 -50.20
N ALA A 21 -17.55 -15.11 -49.27
CA ALA A 21 -18.20 -13.97 -48.66
C ALA A 21 -17.19 -13.34 -47.68
N GLY A 22 -16.52 -12.30 -48.15
CA GLY A 22 -15.66 -11.45 -47.33
C GLY A 22 -16.49 -10.75 -46.27
N CYS A 23 -16.58 -11.37 -45.08
CA CYS A 23 -16.96 -10.63 -43.87
C CYS A 23 -15.79 -9.71 -43.50
N SER A 24 -15.86 -8.50 -43.99
CA SER A 24 -15.12 -7.37 -43.49
C SER A 24 -15.57 -7.14 -42.03
N SER A 25 -15.01 -7.90 -41.12
CA SER A 25 -15.14 -7.58 -39.70
C SER A 25 -14.32 -6.31 -39.44
N ASN A 26 -15.01 -5.17 -39.56
CA ASN A 26 -14.60 -3.98 -38.83
C ASN A 26 -14.42 -4.39 -37.34
N HIS A 27 -13.19 -4.71 -36.98
CA HIS A 27 -12.79 -4.66 -35.59
C HIS A 27 -12.79 -3.18 -35.19
N ALA A 28 -13.98 -2.64 -34.94
CA ALA A 28 -14.12 -1.57 -33.99
C ALA A 28 -13.35 -2.04 -32.74
N ALA A 29 -12.34 -1.26 -32.34
CA ALA A 29 -11.56 -1.52 -31.13
C ALA A 29 -12.53 -1.84 -30.00
N GLY A 30 -12.66 -3.12 -29.70
CA GLY A 30 -13.65 -3.63 -28.79
C GLY A 30 -13.42 -2.99 -27.44
N ASP A 31 -14.44 -2.32 -26.93
CA ASP A 31 -14.56 -1.89 -25.55
C ASP A 31 -14.28 -3.15 -24.71
N SER A 32 -13.03 -3.27 -24.23
CA SER A 32 -12.57 -4.43 -23.46
C SER A 32 -13.60 -4.64 -22.37
N ALA A 33 -14.14 -5.85 -22.25
CA ALA A 33 -15.30 -6.16 -21.38
C ALA A 33 -15.01 -5.68 -19.95
N LYS A 34 -15.53 -4.51 -19.62
CA LYS A 34 -15.35 -3.87 -18.31
C LYS A 34 -15.98 -4.75 -17.25
N ALA A 35 -15.30 -4.90 -16.13
CA ALA A 35 -15.70 -5.80 -15.07
C ALA A 35 -17.17 -5.59 -14.67
N LYS A 36 -17.94 -6.68 -14.63
CA LYS A 36 -19.35 -6.68 -14.19
C LYS A 36 -19.46 -6.47 -12.68
N SER A 37 -18.45 -6.89 -11.92
CA SER A 37 -18.27 -6.63 -10.48
C SER A 37 -16.87 -6.00 -10.27
N LEU A 38 -16.69 -5.30 -9.17
CA LEU A 38 -15.41 -4.69 -8.80
C LEU A 38 -14.86 -5.36 -7.54
N THR A 39 -13.55 -5.47 -7.46
CA THR A 39 -12.84 -5.87 -6.24
C THR A 39 -11.94 -4.72 -5.80
N VAL A 40 -12.07 -4.30 -4.54
CA VAL A 40 -11.13 -3.40 -3.87
C VAL A 40 -10.19 -4.23 -3.02
N VAL A 41 -8.89 -4.12 -3.28
CA VAL A 41 -7.87 -4.80 -2.50
C VAL A 41 -7.19 -3.83 -1.53
N PHE A 42 -6.89 -4.33 -0.33
CA PHE A 42 -6.16 -3.63 0.73
C PHE A 42 -4.88 -4.36 1.07
N LEU A 43 -3.85 -3.61 1.44
CA LEU A 43 -2.60 -4.14 1.98
C LEU A 43 -2.84 -4.86 3.33
N PRO A 44 -1.90 -5.72 3.78
CA PRO A 44 -1.93 -6.27 5.13
C PRO A 44 -1.89 -5.17 6.19
N GLY A 45 -2.60 -5.35 7.28
CA GLY A 45 -2.66 -4.36 8.36
C GLY A 45 -3.63 -4.79 9.45
N ASP A 46 -4.58 -3.93 9.75
CA ASP A 46 -5.61 -4.15 10.77
C ASP A 46 -6.42 -5.41 10.52
N SER A 47 -6.85 -6.02 11.61
CA SER A 47 -7.71 -7.20 11.54
C SER A 47 -9.02 -6.93 10.77
N ALA A 48 -9.56 -7.95 10.15
CA ALA A 48 -10.85 -7.84 9.45
C ALA A 48 -11.99 -7.39 10.39
N LYS A 49 -11.88 -7.68 11.70
CA LYS A 49 -12.85 -7.25 12.71
C LYS A 49 -12.82 -5.73 12.89
N GLU A 50 -11.64 -5.14 12.91
CA GLU A 50 -11.46 -3.71 13.19
C GLU A 50 -11.63 -2.85 11.94
N ALA A 51 -10.94 -3.17 10.87
CA ALA A 51 -11.00 -2.42 9.61
C ALA A 51 -12.18 -2.81 8.70
N GLY A 52 -12.79 -3.97 8.91
CA GLY A 52 -13.87 -4.50 8.06
C GLY A 52 -15.04 -3.53 7.86
N PRO A 53 -15.59 -2.88 8.90
CA PRO A 53 -16.69 -1.94 8.76
C PRO A 53 -16.35 -0.73 7.87
N ALA A 54 -15.14 -0.17 7.98
CA ALA A 54 -14.67 0.96 7.18
C ALA A 54 -14.42 0.56 5.72
N ARG A 55 -13.78 -0.59 5.50
CA ARG A 55 -13.54 -1.15 4.15
C ARG A 55 -14.84 -1.51 3.45
N THR A 56 -15.82 -2.06 4.18
CA THR A 56 -17.17 -2.34 3.66
C THR A 56 -17.91 -1.05 3.30
N ALA A 57 -17.74 0.02 4.10
CA ALA A 57 -18.32 1.32 3.78
C ALA A 57 -17.76 1.89 2.48
N LEU A 58 -16.43 1.76 2.24
CA LEU A 58 -15.81 2.16 0.97
C LEU A 58 -16.41 1.38 -0.22
N ALA A 59 -16.49 0.06 -0.10
CA ALA A 59 -17.10 -0.79 -1.14
C ALA A 59 -18.56 -0.40 -1.41
N HIS A 60 -19.32 -0.09 -0.38
CA HIS A 60 -20.73 0.34 -0.52
C HIS A 60 -20.85 1.69 -1.26
N GLU A 61 -19.97 2.67 -0.96
CA GLU A 61 -19.99 3.95 -1.66
C GLU A 61 -19.58 3.82 -3.13
N ILE A 62 -18.61 2.95 -3.43
CA ILE A 62 -18.21 2.60 -4.81
C ILE A 62 -19.37 1.89 -5.52
N SER A 63 -20.05 0.96 -4.86
CA SER A 63 -21.23 0.27 -5.40
C SER A 63 -22.36 1.25 -5.73
N LYS A 64 -22.68 2.17 -4.82
CA LYS A 64 -23.66 3.25 -5.07
C LYS A 64 -23.26 4.12 -6.27
N ALA A 65 -22.00 4.43 -6.44
CA ALA A 65 -21.52 5.27 -7.53
C ALA A 65 -21.65 4.59 -8.89
N THR A 66 -21.36 3.28 -8.94
CA THR A 66 -21.22 2.52 -10.19
C THR A 66 -22.41 1.65 -10.54
N GLY A 67 -23.27 1.33 -9.57
CA GLY A 67 -24.33 0.32 -9.71
C GLY A 67 -23.83 -1.12 -9.76
N LYS A 68 -22.54 -1.35 -9.49
CA LYS A 68 -21.89 -2.67 -9.55
C LYS A 68 -21.72 -3.27 -8.17
N LYS A 69 -21.73 -4.61 -8.09
CA LYS A 69 -21.29 -5.32 -6.88
C LYS A 69 -19.82 -5.02 -6.62
N VAL A 70 -19.46 -4.74 -5.36
CA VAL A 70 -18.08 -4.46 -4.95
C VAL A 70 -17.69 -5.41 -3.82
N ASP A 71 -16.67 -6.22 -4.07
CA ASP A 71 -16.10 -7.14 -3.10
C ASP A 71 -14.83 -6.52 -2.47
N VAL A 72 -14.64 -6.73 -1.16
CA VAL A 72 -13.46 -6.30 -0.41
C VAL A 72 -12.54 -7.49 -0.21
N LYS A 73 -11.24 -7.29 -0.47
CA LYS A 73 -10.20 -8.28 -0.17
C LYS A 73 -9.05 -7.61 0.57
N THR A 74 -8.64 -8.18 1.70
CA THR A 74 -7.39 -7.85 2.36
C THR A 74 -6.38 -8.93 2.02
N THR A 75 -5.19 -8.54 1.60
CA THR A 75 -4.10 -9.46 1.27
C THR A 75 -3.27 -9.79 2.52
N THR A 76 -2.53 -10.85 2.45
CA THR A 76 -1.56 -11.26 3.47
C THR A 76 -0.14 -10.79 3.15
N ASP A 77 0.06 -10.22 1.96
CA ASP A 77 1.34 -9.76 1.45
C ASP A 77 1.16 -8.59 0.49
N TYR A 78 2.12 -7.66 0.48
CA TYR A 78 2.13 -6.47 -0.36
C TYR A 78 2.18 -6.81 -1.85
N ASN A 79 3.03 -7.79 -2.23
CA ASN A 79 3.17 -8.21 -3.63
C ASN A 79 1.90 -8.84 -4.17
N VAL A 80 1.13 -9.54 -3.31
CA VAL A 80 -0.18 -10.09 -3.69
C VAL A 80 -1.16 -8.97 -4.06
N ALA A 81 -1.16 -7.84 -3.34
CA ALA A 81 -2.00 -6.69 -3.68
C ALA A 81 -1.54 -6.04 -5.00
N ILE A 82 -0.22 -5.83 -5.17
CA ILE A 82 0.38 -5.29 -6.40
C ILE A 82 0.00 -6.16 -7.60
N GLN A 83 0.18 -7.48 -7.49
CA GLN A 83 -0.17 -8.42 -8.57
C GLN A 83 -1.68 -8.46 -8.84
N ALA A 84 -2.52 -8.34 -7.81
CA ALA A 84 -3.96 -8.36 -7.98
C ALA A 84 -4.45 -7.17 -8.84
N ILE A 85 -3.98 -5.95 -8.57
CA ILE A 85 -4.40 -4.78 -9.34
C ILE A 85 -3.71 -4.72 -10.71
N SER A 86 -2.43 -5.05 -10.83
CA SER A 86 -1.71 -5.01 -12.11
C SER A 86 -2.23 -6.05 -13.11
N SER A 87 -2.60 -7.25 -12.65
CA SER A 87 -3.19 -8.29 -13.49
C SER A 87 -4.69 -8.08 -13.79
N GLY A 88 -5.36 -7.13 -13.11
CA GLY A 88 -6.80 -6.90 -13.24
C GLY A 88 -7.69 -7.86 -12.42
N LYS A 89 -7.11 -8.71 -11.56
CA LYS A 89 -7.87 -9.52 -10.58
C LYS A 89 -8.53 -8.66 -9.51
N ALA A 90 -7.95 -7.50 -9.18
CA ALA A 90 -8.59 -6.41 -8.48
C ALA A 90 -8.69 -5.19 -9.39
N GLN A 91 -9.77 -4.43 -9.28
CA GLN A 91 -10.03 -3.26 -10.10
C GLN A 91 -9.61 -1.97 -9.40
N LEU A 92 -9.62 -1.97 -8.07
CA LEU A 92 -9.17 -0.86 -7.24
C LEU A 92 -8.26 -1.38 -6.12
N ALA A 93 -7.39 -0.50 -5.61
CA ALA A 93 -6.56 -0.76 -4.44
C ALA A 93 -6.39 0.50 -3.60
N LEU A 94 -6.43 0.38 -2.27
CA LEU A 94 -5.84 1.35 -1.35
C LEU A 94 -4.49 0.80 -0.93
N MET A 95 -3.41 1.52 -1.23
CA MET A 95 -2.04 1.03 -1.06
C MET A 95 -1.05 2.18 -0.91
N GLY A 96 0.12 1.90 -0.35
CA GLY A 96 1.17 2.89 -0.23
C GLY A 96 1.69 3.37 -1.61
N PRO A 97 2.27 4.58 -1.68
CA PRO A 97 2.77 5.15 -2.94
C PRO A 97 3.76 4.26 -3.70
N ASP A 98 4.74 3.63 -3.02
CA ASP A 98 5.68 2.70 -3.68
C ASP A 98 4.96 1.47 -4.25
N SER A 99 4.07 0.84 -3.47
CA SER A 99 3.27 -0.29 -3.97
C SER A 99 2.45 0.08 -5.20
N TYR A 100 1.87 1.30 -5.23
CA TYR A 100 1.18 1.84 -6.39
C TYR A 100 2.14 1.99 -7.59
N ILE A 101 3.28 2.62 -7.40
CA ILE A 101 4.27 2.87 -8.46
C ILE A 101 4.75 1.54 -9.04
N GLN A 102 5.01 0.53 -8.22
CA GLN A 102 5.37 -0.80 -8.70
C GLN A 102 4.25 -1.49 -9.46
N ALA A 103 2.99 -1.32 -9.05
CA ALA A 103 1.84 -1.82 -9.81
C ALA A 103 1.70 -1.09 -11.18
N HIS A 104 1.93 0.21 -11.21
CA HIS A 104 1.95 1.04 -12.43
C HIS A 104 3.04 0.60 -13.41
N LYS A 105 4.25 0.33 -12.92
CA LYS A 105 5.35 -0.22 -13.75
C LYS A 105 5.00 -1.55 -14.40
N GLN A 106 4.33 -2.44 -13.67
CA GLN A 106 3.89 -3.73 -14.21
C GLN A 106 2.74 -3.56 -15.20
N ASN A 107 1.89 -2.55 -15.01
CA ASN A 107 0.76 -2.24 -15.88
C ASN A 107 0.44 -0.74 -15.82
N ALA A 108 0.83 -0.01 -16.86
CA ALA A 108 0.61 1.43 -16.98
C ALA A 108 -0.88 1.86 -16.94
N ALA A 109 -1.82 0.91 -17.06
CA ALA A 109 -3.24 1.18 -16.85
C ALA A 109 -3.63 1.32 -15.36
N VAL A 110 -2.77 0.94 -14.43
CA VAL A 110 -2.95 1.22 -13.01
C VAL A 110 -2.57 2.67 -12.75
N ALA A 111 -3.53 3.48 -12.31
CA ALA A 111 -3.33 4.91 -12.06
C ALA A 111 -4.01 5.34 -10.76
N PRO A 112 -3.47 6.35 -10.04
CA PRO A 112 -4.11 6.87 -8.84
C PRO A 112 -5.27 7.77 -9.26
N ILE A 113 -6.38 7.70 -8.58
CA ILE A 113 -7.55 8.53 -8.83
C ILE A 113 -7.88 9.46 -7.67
N LEU A 114 -7.55 9.04 -6.46
CA LEU A 114 -7.80 9.78 -5.22
C LEU A 114 -6.64 9.56 -4.25
N THR A 115 -6.43 10.55 -3.38
CA THR A 115 -5.75 10.43 -2.10
C THR A 115 -6.56 11.16 -1.03
N TYR A 116 -6.09 11.20 0.19
CA TYR A 116 -6.68 12.03 1.24
C TYR A 116 -5.80 13.24 1.55
N SER A 117 -6.45 14.36 1.87
CA SER A 117 -5.76 15.60 2.23
C SER A 117 -5.17 15.51 3.64
N GLY A 118 -4.29 16.45 3.94
CA GLY A 118 -3.94 16.78 5.31
C GLY A 118 -5.02 17.61 6.01
N LYS A 119 -4.68 18.19 7.14
CA LYS A 119 -5.52 19.03 7.99
C LYS A 119 -6.10 20.25 7.29
N SER A 120 -5.37 20.81 6.32
CA SER A 120 -5.82 21.97 5.54
C SER A 120 -7.01 21.66 4.63
N GLY A 121 -7.31 20.38 4.37
CA GLY A 121 -8.28 19.98 3.36
C GLY A 121 -7.74 20.04 1.93
N THR A 122 -6.42 20.21 1.76
CA THR A 122 -5.75 20.33 0.46
C THR A 122 -4.60 19.35 0.32
N LEU A 123 -3.97 19.29 -0.87
CA LEU A 123 -2.78 18.46 -1.12
C LEU A 123 -1.49 19.06 -0.51
N LYS A 124 -1.52 20.29 -0.02
CA LYS A 124 -0.32 21.00 0.49
C LYS A 124 0.32 20.28 1.68
N ASP A 125 -0.49 19.69 2.52
CA ASP A 125 -0.11 18.97 3.73
C ASP A 125 -0.61 17.51 3.74
N ALA A 126 -0.86 16.95 2.53
CA ALA A 126 -1.32 15.58 2.34
C ALA A 126 -0.15 14.61 2.49
N GLN A 127 0.27 14.41 3.73
CA GLN A 127 1.39 13.55 4.09
C GLN A 127 1.17 12.88 5.46
N TYR A 128 1.79 11.75 5.62
CA TYR A 128 1.99 11.03 6.88
C TYR A 128 3.49 10.85 7.13
N HIS A 129 3.91 10.13 8.17
CA HIS A 129 5.33 10.02 8.50
C HIS A 129 5.80 8.58 8.55
N SER A 130 6.95 8.34 7.96
CA SER A 130 7.76 7.14 8.10
C SER A 130 8.80 7.35 9.20
N TYR A 131 8.99 6.36 10.04
CA TYR A 131 9.95 6.43 11.15
C TYR A 131 10.98 5.33 11.11
N VAL A 132 12.17 5.64 11.62
CA VAL A 132 13.14 4.64 12.09
C VAL A 132 13.14 4.70 13.62
N MET A 133 12.64 3.65 14.25
CA MET A 133 12.33 3.60 15.67
C MET A 133 13.23 2.64 16.44
N VAL A 134 13.45 2.95 17.73
CA VAL A 134 14.17 2.10 18.68
C VAL A 134 13.37 2.02 20.00
N PRO A 135 13.53 0.96 20.84
CA PRO A 135 12.89 0.90 22.14
C PRO A 135 13.33 2.10 23.01
N LYS A 136 12.38 2.71 23.72
CA LYS A 136 12.62 3.93 24.53
C LYS A 136 13.68 3.74 25.60
N ASP A 137 13.69 2.61 26.27
CA ASP A 137 14.66 2.24 27.31
C ASP A 137 16.10 2.17 26.79
N LYS A 138 16.28 1.93 25.49
CA LYS A 138 17.58 1.86 24.81
C LYS A 138 17.90 3.09 23.96
N ALA A 139 16.99 4.05 23.85
CA ALA A 139 17.10 5.16 22.92
C ALA A 139 18.32 6.05 23.15
N SER A 140 18.78 6.22 24.39
CA SER A 140 19.98 7.01 24.73
C SER A 140 21.24 6.51 24.02
N GLN A 141 21.35 5.20 23.74
CA GLN A 141 22.49 4.59 23.05
C GLN A 141 22.65 5.09 21.61
N TYR A 142 21.56 5.58 21.00
CA TYR A 142 21.52 6.04 19.61
C TYR A 142 21.72 7.55 19.48
N LYS A 143 22.08 8.25 20.56
CA LYS A 143 22.45 9.66 20.49
C LYS A 143 23.90 9.85 20.03
N VAL A 144 24.10 10.87 19.17
CA VAL A 144 25.40 11.41 18.76
C VAL A 144 25.35 12.91 19.01
N ASN A 145 26.27 13.45 19.80
CA ASN A 145 26.29 14.86 20.20
C ASN A 145 24.94 15.30 20.80
N GLY A 146 24.34 14.46 21.65
CA GLY A 146 23.06 14.73 22.32
C GLY A 146 21.79 14.57 21.45
N LYS A 147 21.91 14.35 20.14
CA LYS A 147 20.78 14.22 19.20
C LYS A 147 20.61 12.78 18.74
N TYR A 148 19.38 12.32 18.57
CA TYR A 148 19.07 11.01 17.98
C TYR A 148 19.61 10.93 16.55
N SER A 149 20.18 9.78 16.17
CA SER A 149 20.86 9.62 14.90
C SER A 149 20.82 8.17 14.40
N LEU A 150 20.82 8.00 13.09
CA LEU A 150 20.96 6.69 12.45
C LEU A 150 22.37 6.09 12.58
N GLN A 151 23.39 6.87 12.91
CA GLN A 151 24.80 6.45 12.83
C GLN A 151 25.15 5.19 13.63
N LYS A 152 24.33 4.80 14.60
CA LYS A 152 24.58 3.63 15.47
C LYS A 152 23.71 2.41 15.16
N ILE A 153 23.00 2.38 14.00
CA ILE A 153 22.13 1.26 13.64
C ILE A 153 22.85 0.16 12.85
N LYS A 154 24.04 0.41 12.30
CA LYS A 154 24.80 -0.62 11.57
C LYS A 154 25.09 -1.82 12.47
N GLY A 155 24.90 -3.04 11.93
CA GLY A 155 25.08 -4.29 12.67
C GLY A 155 23.95 -4.65 13.65
N LYS A 156 22.91 -3.81 13.80
CA LYS A 156 21.74 -4.10 14.63
C LYS A 156 20.78 -5.06 13.92
N ARG A 157 19.83 -5.62 14.67
CA ARG A 157 18.70 -6.36 14.10
C ARG A 157 17.65 -5.35 13.65
N MET A 158 17.26 -5.40 12.37
CA MET A 158 16.31 -4.48 11.77
C MET A 158 14.99 -5.18 11.45
N SER A 159 13.86 -4.54 11.71
CA SER A 159 12.55 -4.94 11.19
C SER A 159 12.04 -3.89 10.22
N PHE A 160 11.80 -4.33 8.98
CA PHE A 160 11.04 -3.60 7.97
C PHE A 160 9.62 -4.16 7.86
N VAL A 161 8.76 -3.49 7.09
CA VAL A 161 7.38 -3.92 6.83
C VAL A 161 7.34 -4.94 5.70
N SER A 162 7.64 -4.51 4.50
CA SER A 162 7.77 -5.27 3.26
C SER A 162 8.72 -4.51 2.36
N ASN A 163 9.45 -5.18 1.48
CA ASN A 163 10.36 -4.51 0.52
C ASN A 163 9.64 -3.64 -0.53
N THR A 164 8.32 -3.70 -0.59
CA THR A 164 7.46 -2.87 -1.45
C THR A 164 6.60 -1.89 -0.64
N SER A 165 6.90 -1.70 0.66
CA SER A 165 6.28 -0.68 1.51
C SER A 165 7.02 0.64 1.38
N THR A 166 6.29 1.73 1.15
CA THR A 166 6.86 3.08 1.05
C THR A 166 7.49 3.51 2.37
N SER A 167 6.68 3.62 3.41
CA SER A 167 7.08 4.11 4.75
C SER A 167 7.77 3.05 5.60
N GLY A 168 7.48 1.78 5.34
CA GLY A 168 8.09 0.67 6.08
C GLY A 168 9.38 0.13 5.47
N PHE A 169 9.79 0.60 4.28
CA PHE A 169 11.04 0.17 3.63
C PHE A 169 11.65 1.24 2.73
N ALA A 170 11.00 1.67 1.65
CA ALA A 170 11.64 2.47 0.59
C ALA A 170 12.23 3.78 1.12
N ILE A 171 11.46 4.54 1.92
CA ILE A 171 11.90 5.81 2.52
C ILE A 171 13.00 5.57 3.58
N PRO A 172 12.80 4.74 4.61
CA PRO A 172 13.84 4.54 5.63
C PRO A 172 15.09 3.87 5.06
N ALA A 173 14.97 2.91 4.15
CA ALA A 173 16.13 2.29 3.50
C ALA A 173 16.91 3.28 2.63
N GLY A 174 16.22 4.15 1.88
CA GLY A 174 16.83 5.23 1.12
C GLY A 174 17.60 6.21 2.00
N ALA A 175 17.02 6.61 3.13
CA ALA A 175 17.67 7.47 4.12
C ALA A 175 18.89 6.81 4.76
N ILE A 176 18.80 5.53 5.13
CA ILE A 176 19.91 4.74 5.67
C ILE A 176 21.02 4.60 4.62
N ALA A 177 20.67 4.27 3.38
CA ALA A 177 21.63 4.16 2.28
C ALA A 177 22.41 5.47 2.08
N THR A 178 21.72 6.60 2.12
CA THR A 178 22.33 7.94 2.01
C THR A 178 23.25 8.23 3.21
N ALA A 179 22.77 8.01 4.43
CA ALA A 179 23.51 8.31 5.66
C ALA A 179 24.82 7.50 5.78
N PHE A 180 24.82 6.27 5.28
CA PHE A 180 25.96 5.36 5.36
C PHE A 180 26.71 5.17 4.03
N LYS A 181 26.30 5.86 2.96
CA LYS A 181 26.85 5.72 1.60
C LYS A 181 26.84 4.25 1.13
N VAL A 182 25.75 3.55 1.38
CA VAL A 182 25.56 2.16 0.95
C VAL A 182 25.37 2.15 -0.57
N SER A 183 26.31 1.54 -1.28
CA SER A 183 26.30 1.49 -2.75
C SER A 183 25.25 0.51 -3.31
N ASN A 184 25.05 -0.61 -2.62
CA ASN A 184 24.03 -1.60 -2.98
C ASN A 184 22.91 -1.60 -1.93
N LYS A 185 21.74 -1.05 -2.29
CA LYS A 185 20.57 -0.99 -1.38
C LYS A 185 20.06 -2.38 -0.98
N ASP A 186 20.32 -3.43 -1.78
CA ASP A 186 19.92 -4.80 -1.44
C ASP A 186 20.64 -5.34 -0.20
N ASP A 187 21.79 -4.79 0.15
CA ASP A 187 22.50 -5.14 1.39
C ASP A 187 21.70 -4.76 2.65
N LEU A 188 20.75 -3.82 2.54
CA LEU A 188 19.85 -3.44 3.64
C LEU A 188 18.72 -4.47 3.87
N GLN A 189 18.46 -5.34 2.89
CA GLN A 189 17.41 -6.37 2.95
C GLN A 189 17.95 -7.73 3.38
N GLN A 190 19.27 -7.90 3.41
CA GLN A 190 19.93 -9.18 3.65
C GLN A 190 20.56 -9.24 5.03
N SER A 191 20.19 -10.27 5.80
CA SER A 191 20.82 -10.55 7.09
C SER A 191 22.31 -10.83 6.92
N GLY A 192 23.13 -10.32 7.85
CA GLY A 192 24.59 -10.49 7.84
C GLY A 192 25.34 -9.54 6.90
N LYS A 193 24.64 -8.62 6.22
CA LYS A 193 25.26 -7.56 5.41
C LYS A 193 25.35 -6.26 6.22
N PHE A 194 24.50 -5.29 5.95
CA PHE A 194 24.49 -4.04 6.72
C PHE A 194 23.94 -4.24 8.14
N PHE A 195 22.88 -5.01 8.26
CA PHE A 195 22.27 -5.42 9.53
C PHE A 195 22.67 -6.86 9.88
N SER A 196 22.84 -7.15 11.19
CA SER A 196 23.12 -8.53 11.63
C SER A 196 21.95 -9.48 11.32
N LYS A 197 20.72 -8.97 11.42
CA LYS A 197 19.49 -9.67 11.05
C LYS A 197 18.50 -8.70 10.45
N VAL A 198 17.78 -9.12 9.42
CA VAL A 198 16.66 -8.39 8.82
C VAL A 198 15.40 -9.24 8.97
N LEU A 199 14.36 -8.61 9.50
CA LEU A 199 13.02 -9.15 9.63
C LEU A 199 12.08 -8.32 8.76
N PHE A 200 11.07 -8.98 8.17
CA PHE A 200 9.95 -8.32 7.55
C PHE A 200 8.69 -8.64 8.36
N GLY A 201 8.08 -7.60 8.94
CA GLY A 201 6.90 -7.74 9.80
C GLY A 201 5.61 -8.04 9.03
N GLY A 202 5.63 -7.92 7.69
CA GLY A 202 4.49 -8.13 6.82
C GLY A 202 3.43 -7.00 6.87
N SER A 203 3.46 -6.18 7.93
CA SER A 203 2.63 -5.00 8.14
C SER A 203 3.35 -4.01 9.06
N HIS A 204 2.88 -2.76 9.16
CA HIS A 204 3.40 -1.76 10.10
C HIS A 204 3.23 -2.22 11.54
N GLN A 205 2.10 -2.82 11.85
CA GLN A 205 1.82 -3.45 13.15
C GLN A 205 2.84 -4.56 13.47
N GLY A 206 3.13 -5.45 12.51
CA GLY A 206 4.09 -6.53 12.68
C GLY A 206 5.52 -6.02 12.91
N SER A 207 5.95 -4.99 12.17
CA SER A 207 7.26 -4.37 12.34
C SER A 207 7.40 -3.70 13.71
N ALA A 208 6.40 -2.94 14.15
CA ALA A 208 6.37 -2.31 15.47
C ALA A 208 6.38 -3.35 16.62
N VAL A 209 5.63 -4.43 16.47
CA VAL A 209 5.59 -5.52 17.46
C VAL A 209 6.94 -6.23 17.56
N ASN A 210 7.64 -6.49 16.42
CA ASN A 210 8.99 -7.06 16.44
C ASN A 210 9.96 -6.19 17.27
N LEU A 211 9.88 -4.86 17.11
CA LEU A 211 10.66 -3.92 17.91
C LEU A 211 10.32 -4.02 19.40
N LEU A 212 9.04 -3.88 19.73
CA LEU A 212 8.57 -3.76 21.09
C LEU A 212 8.66 -5.07 21.88
N LYS A 213 8.68 -6.23 21.22
CA LYS A 213 9.00 -7.53 21.83
C LYS A 213 10.49 -7.73 22.04
N GLY A 214 11.35 -7.00 21.31
CA GLY A 214 12.80 -7.16 21.35
C GLY A 214 13.33 -8.17 20.34
N ASP A 215 12.55 -8.56 19.33
CA ASP A 215 12.99 -9.39 18.21
C ASP A 215 13.88 -8.59 17.23
N ALA A 216 13.68 -7.27 17.19
CA ALA A 216 14.51 -6.28 16.50
C ALA A 216 15.03 -5.20 17.46
N ASP A 217 16.15 -4.58 17.12
CA ASP A 217 16.73 -3.45 17.86
C ASP A 217 16.32 -2.11 17.24
N VAL A 218 15.99 -2.13 15.96
CA VAL A 218 15.55 -0.99 15.15
C VAL A 218 14.37 -1.47 14.30
N ALA A 219 13.37 -0.62 14.08
CA ALA A 219 12.28 -0.94 13.17
C ALA A 219 11.84 0.26 12.36
N ALA A 220 11.29 0.01 11.16
CA ALA A 220 10.61 1.00 10.34
C ALA A 220 9.10 0.76 10.36
N PHE A 221 8.32 1.81 10.61
CA PHE A 221 6.86 1.82 10.51
C PHE A 221 6.35 3.26 10.41
N ASP A 222 5.05 3.45 10.28
CA ASP A 222 4.44 4.77 10.13
C ASP A 222 3.49 5.13 11.29
N ASP A 223 2.93 6.34 11.23
CA ASP A 223 1.95 6.83 12.20
C ASP A 223 0.52 6.40 11.84
N MET A 224 0.19 6.28 10.55
CA MET A 224 -1.19 6.06 10.08
C MET A 224 -1.74 4.69 10.49
N ASP A 225 -0.96 3.65 10.28
CA ASP A 225 -1.34 2.26 10.55
C ASP A 225 -1.34 1.91 12.05
N LEU A 226 -0.82 2.80 12.90
CA LEU A 226 -0.70 2.56 14.34
C LEU A 226 -1.65 3.37 15.22
N VAL A 227 -2.48 4.25 14.64
CA VAL A 227 -3.39 5.14 15.39
C VAL A 227 -4.36 4.39 16.32
N SER A 228 -4.76 3.18 15.95
CA SER A 228 -5.66 2.33 16.76
C SER A 228 -4.94 1.66 17.93
N TYR A 229 -3.62 1.57 17.89
CA TYR A 229 -2.82 0.80 18.84
C TYR A 229 -2.03 1.66 19.83
N GLY A 230 -1.79 2.91 19.46
CA GLY A 230 -0.98 3.82 20.28
C GLY A 230 -1.07 5.26 19.82
N LYS A 231 -0.27 6.10 20.44
CA LYS A 231 -0.19 7.53 20.09
C LYS A 231 1.21 8.08 20.29
N PHE A 232 1.53 9.11 19.57
CA PHE A 232 2.70 9.94 19.86
C PHE A 232 2.39 10.86 21.06
N THR A 233 3.33 10.94 22.00
CA THR A 233 3.19 11.73 23.23
C THR A 233 3.82 13.11 23.11
N ASN A 234 4.54 13.37 22.02
CA ASN A 234 5.18 14.64 21.69
C ASN A 234 5.09 14.92 20.17
N ASP A 235 5.88 15.89 19.67
CA ASP A 235 5.94 16.22 18.26
C ASP A 235 6.39 15.03 17.41
N SER A 236 5.46 14.48 16.64
CA SER A 236 5.68 13.30 15.80
C SER A 236 6.43 13.58 14.49
N THR A 237 6.67 14.84 14.15
CA THR A 237 7.23 15.21 12.83
C THR A 237 8.76 15.16 12.75
N LYS A 238 9.45 14.77 13.85
CA LYS A 238 10.91 14.84 13.94
C LYS A 238 11.54 13.72 14.76
N ALA A 239 12.85 13.61 14.69
CA ALA A 239 13.64 12.75 15.58
C ALA A 239 13.33 13.06 17.05
N GLY A 240 13.18 12.03 17.88
CA GLY A 240 12.75 12.13 19.26
C GLY A 240 11.23 11.98 19.44
N ALA A 241 10.46 11.80 18.37
CA ALA A 241 9.05 11.43 18.44
C ALA A 241 8.89 10.16 19.30
N ASP A 242 7.99 10.20 20.27
CA ASP A 242 7.80 9.17 21.29
C ASP A 242 6.43 8.51 21.09
N PHE A 243 6.44 7.28 20.57
CA PHE A 243 5.24 6.46 20.38
C PHE A 243 5.00 5.57 21.58
N LYS A 244 3.80 5.65 22.15
CA LYS A 244 3.35 4.83 23.29
C LYS A 244 2.16 3.96 22.92
N VAL A 245 2.28 2.65 23.17
CA VAL A 245 1.20 1.69 22.98
C VAL A 245 0.12 1.90 24.05
N ASN A 246 -1.13 1.92 23.64
CA ASN A 246 -2.28 2.07 24.54
C ASN A 246 -2.37 0.91 25.54
N ALA A 247 -2.81 1.21 26.76
CA ALA A 247 -2.99 0.21 27.83
C ALA A 247 -4.03 -0.88 27.47
N ASN A 248 -4.96 -0.58 26.57
CA ASN A 248 -6.01 -1.49 26.10
C ASN A 248 -5.82 -1.89 24.63
N ALA A 249 -4.63 -1.68 24.06
CA ALA A 249 -4.36 -2.01 22.67
C ALA A 249 -4.78 -3.46 22.34
N PRO A 250 -5.52 -3.68 21.23
CA PRO A 250 -5.91 -5.02 20.81
C PRO A 250 -4.73 -5.80 20.22
N ALA A 251 -4.95 -7.05 19.83
CA ALA A 251 -3.97 -7.80 19.06
C ALA A 251 -3.65 -7.06 17.73
N PRO A 252 -2.37 -7.07 17.30
CA PRO A 252 -1.23 -7.83 17.83
C PRO A 252 -0.45 -7.13 18.96
N PHE A 253 -0.88 -5.95 19.43
CA PHE A 253 -0.17 -5.16 20.44
C PHE A 253 -0.49 -5.55 21.89
N ASN A 254 -1.41 -6.49 22.13
CA ASN A 254 -1.82 -6.92 23.46
C ASN A 254 -0.66 -7.40 24.36
N SER A 255 0.42 -7.94 23.76
CA SER A 255 1.62 -8.40 24.49
C SER A 255 2.65 -7.30 24.76
N VAL A 256 2.44 -6.10 24.20
CA VAL A 256 3.39 -4.97 24.28
C VAL A 256 2.70 -3.68 24.76
N ARG A 257 1.55 -3.80 25.42
CA ARG A 257 0.81 -2.67 26.01
C ARG A 257 1.69 -1.82 26.90
N GLY A 258 1.55 -0.50 26.80
CA GLY A 258 2.29 0.47 27.58
C GLY A 258 3.76 0.63 27.21
N LYS A 259 4.31 -0.22 26.34
CA LYS A 259 5.68 -0.05 25.82
C LYS A 259 5.79 1.17 24.94
N GLU A 260 7.00 1.71 24.85
CA GLU A 260 7.29 2.96 24.18
C GLU A 260 8.49 2.80 23.25
N SER A 261 8.50 3.57 22.14
CA SER A 261 9.60 3.64 21.20
C SER A 261 9.89 5.08 20.79
N ILE A 262 11.16 5.37 20.47
CA ILE A 262 11.64 6.70 20.10
C ILE A 262 12.10 6.69 18.66
N ALA A 263 11.71 7.71 17.90
CA ALA A 263 12.16 7.91 16.52
C ALA A 263 13.61 8.42 16.50
N LEU A 264 14.49 7.71 15.81
CA LEU A 264 15.82 8.20 15.42
C LEU A 264 15.71 9.19 14.28
N ALA A 265 14.71 8.99 13.40
CA ALA A 265 14.38 9.86 12.29
C ALA A 265 12.89 9.74 11.97
N ALA A 266 12.31 10.82 11.46
CA ALA A 266 10.97 10.90 10.90
C ALA A 266 11.05 11.53 9.51
N TYR A 267 10.31 10.99 8.54
CA TYR A 267 10.32 11.44 7.15
C TYR A 267 8.88 11.63 6.68
N PRO A 268 8.56 12.78 6.04
CA PRO A 268 7.26 12.97 5.42
C PRO A 268 7.13 12.04 4.21
N VAL A 269 5.94 11.47 4.05
CA VAL A 269 5.56 10.58 2.95
C VAL A 269 4.24 11.07 2.38
N GLN A 270 4.12 11.16 1.05
CA GLN A 270 2.85 11.52 0.42
C GLN A 270 1.78 10.49 0.76
N ASN A 271 0.56 10.96 1.04
CA ASN A 271 -0.55 10.09 1.42
C ASN A 271 -0.86 9.02 0.37
N GLU A 272 -1.41 7.92 0.82
CA GLU A 272 -1.72 6.74 0.02
C GLU A 272 -2.78 7.00 -1.05
N PRO A 273 -2.63 6.44 -2.27
CA PRO A 273 -3.65 6.50 -3.30
C PRO A 273 -4.75 5.46 -3.12
N ILE A 274 -5.95 5.81 -3.58
CA ILE A 274 -6.85 4.85 -4.18
C ILE A 274 -6.47 4.76 -5.66
N ALA A 275 -5.88 3.63 -6.05
CA ALA A 275 -5.50 3.33 -7.43
C ALA A 275 -6.59 2.53 -8.13
N VAL A 276 -6.68 2.67 -9.46
CA VAL A 276 -7.60 1.94 -10.33
C VAL A 276 -6.87 1.33 -11.52
N ASN A 277 -7.27 0.13 -11.94
CA ASN A 277 -6.88 -0.40 -13.24
C ASN A 277 -7.86 0.09 -14.31
N SER A 278 -7.46 1.11 -15.07
CA SER A 278 -8.31 1.81 -16.04
C SER A 278 -8.69 0.98 -17.26
N LYS A 279 -8.02 -0.16 -17.53
CA LYS A 279 -8.49 -1.14 -18.52
C LYS A 279 -9.71 -1.91 -18.03
N MET A 280 -9.86 -2.10 -16.72
CA MET A 280 -10.92 -2.90 -16.11
C MET A 280 -12.11 -2.06 -15.63
N VAL A 281 -11.92 -0.75 -15.40
CA VAL A 281 -12.96 0.19 -14.94
C VAL A 281 -13.19 1.27 -15.99
N SER A 282 -14.44 1.55 -16.34
CA SER A 282 -14.77 2.58 -17.33
C SER A 282 -14.41 3.98 -16.83
N LYS A 283 -14.04 4.88 -17.76
CA LYS A 283 -13.83 6.29 -17.44
C LYS A 283 -15.06 6.91 -16.77
N SER A 284 -16.26 6.53 -17.19
CA SER A 284 -17.51 6.96 -16.56
C SER A 284 -17.61 6.49 -15.11
N ASP A 285 -17.29 5.22 -14.82
CA ASP A 285 -17.34 4.70 -13.46
C ASP A 285 -16.25 5.33 -12.58
N ILE A 286 -15.04 5.53 -13.12
CA ILE A 286 -13.96 6.24 -12.41
C ILE A 286 -14.42 7.64 -12.00
N ASN A 287 -15.01 8.42 -12.92
CA ASN A 287 -15.53 9.75 -12.63
C ASN A 287 -16.64 9.73 -11.56
N LYS A 288 -17.55 8.73 -11.62
CA LYS A 288 -18.59 8.56 -10.60
C LYS A 288 -18.02 8.22 -9.23
N ILE A 289 -16.99 7.34 -9.17
CA ILE A 289 -16.29 6.98 -7.93
C ILE A 289 -15.62 8.22 -7.33
N VAL A 290 -14.86 8.96 -8.13
CA VAL A 290 -14.20 10.19 -7.67
C VAL A 290 -15.25 11.18 -7.13
N LYS A 291 -16.29 11.50 -7.91
CA LYS A 291 -17.37 12.41 -7.48
C LYS A 291 -18.04 11.95 -6.18
N ARG A 292 -18.28 10.63 -6.02
CA ARG A 292 -18.92 10.09 -4.81
C ARG A 292 -18.01 10.20 -3.60
N LEU A 293 -16.76 9.77 -3.72
CA LEU A 293 -15.84 9.71 -2.59
C LEU A 293 -15.38 11.11 -2.12
N THR A 294 -15.33 12.10 -3.03
CA THR A 294 -15.05 13.51 -2.66
C THR A 294 -16.28 14.29 -2.16
N SER A 295 -17.43 13.65 -2.03
CA SER A 295 -18.65 14.31 -1.56
C SER A 295 -18.64 14.58 -0.05
N LYS A 296 -19.37 15.65 0.36
CA LYS A 296 -19.60 15.95 1.79
C LYS A 296 -20.21 14.78 2.57
N ALA A 297 -21.04 13.95 1.93
CA ALA A 297 -21.63 12.78 2.56
C ALA A 297 -20.58 11.74 2.97
N VAL A 298 -19.50 11.58 2.21
CA VAL A 298 -18.37 10.71 2.55
C VAL A 298 -17.43 11.42 3.53
N THR A 299 -17.09 12.68 3.29
CA THR A 299 -16.20 13.47 4.17
C THR A 299 -16.72 13.55 5.61
N ASN A 300 -18.05 13.62 5.79
CA ASN A 300 -18.68 13.73 7.11
C ASN A 300 -19.09 12.37 7.70
N ASN A 301 -18.80 11.28 7.02
CA ASN A 301 -19.13 9.94 7.52
C ASN A 301 -17.97 9.40 8.39
N PRO A 302 -18.23 9.12 9.69
CA PRO A 302 -17.18 8.68 10.61
C PRO A 302 -16.57 7.31 10.27
N LYS A 303 -17.17 6.54 9.37
CA LYS A 303 -16.55 5.31 8.86
C LYS A 303 -15.38 5.60 7.91
N PHE A 304 -15.34 6.78 7.30
CA PHE A 304 -14.24 7.19 6.43
C PHE A 304 -13.22 8.03 7.18
N PHE A 305 -13.69 9.00 7.97
CA PHE A 305 -12.85 9.98 8.65
C PHE A 305 -13.38 10.19 10.08
N ALA A 306 -12.61 9.74 11.07
CA ALA A 306 -12.90 10.00 12.48
C ALA A 306 -11.61 10.39 13.20
N PRO A 307 -11.68 11.22 14.28
CA PRO A 307 -10.53 11.47 15.14
C PRO A 307 -9.90 10.16 15.64
N SER A 308 -8.59 10.15 15.83
CA SER A 308 -7.85 8.96 16.27
C SER A 308 -8.27 8.43 17.64
N ASP A 309 -8.88 9.25 18.47
CA ASP A 309 -9.43 8.91 19.80
C ASP A 309 -10.91 8.54 19.76
N ALA A 310 -11.54 8.53 18.57
CA ALA A 310 -12.94 8.15 18.44
C ALA A 310 -13.15 6.66 18.74
N LYS A 311 -14.33 6.30 19.23
CA LYS A 311 -14.72 4.90 19.44
C LYS A 311 -14.96 4.13 18.12
N VAL A 312 -15.10 4.85 17.01
CA VAL A 312 -15.33 4.28 15.67
C VAL A 312 -13.99 4.10 14.98
N HIS A 313 -13.73 2.87 14.52
CA HIS A 313 -12.59 2.60 13.65
C HIS A 313 -12.91 3.10 12.23
N SER A 314 -12.32 4.23 11.85
CA SER A 314 -12.49 4.83 10.52
C SER A 314 -11.48 4.26 9.53
N LEU A 315 -11.71 4.50 8.23
CA LEU A 315 -10.75 4.15 7.18
C LEU A 315 -9.45 4.98 7.31
N LEU A 316 -9.60 6.24 7.69
CA LEU A 316 -8.50 7.23 7.82
C LEU A 316 -8.76 8.12 9.06
N PRO A 317 -7.72 8.58 9.75
CA PRO A 317 -7.90 9.53 10.82
C PRO A 317 -8.39 10.89 10.30
N LYS A 318 -9.25 11.54 11.08
CA LYS A 318 -9.74 12.90 10.84
C LYS A 318 -8.89 13.90 11.62
N ASP A 319 -8.22 14.79 10.91
CA ASP A 319 -7.66 15.99 11.49
C ASP A 319 -8.13 17.20 10.67
N GLY A 320 -8.77 18.16 11.31
CA GLY A 320 -9.28 19.36 10.65
C GLY A 320 -10.20 19.06 9.45
N ASN A 321 -9.81 19.54 8.28
CA ASN A 321 -10.59 19.42 7.04
C ASN A 321 -10.22 18.19 6.19
N THR A 322 -9.63 17.13 6.78
CA THR A 322 -9.25 15.93 6.03
C THR A 322 -10.42 15.38 5.22
N GLN A 323 -10.17 15.10 3.93
CA GLN A 323 -11.13 14.62 2.95
C GLN A 323 -10.44 13.91 1.79
N PHE A 324 -11.16 13.14 0.99
CA PHE A 324 -10.60 12.65 -0.27
C PHE A 324 -10.45 13.77 -1.30
N ILE A 325 -9.37 13.70 -2.09
CA ILE A 325 -9.05 14.65 -3.16
C ILE A 325 -8.63 13.86 -4.41
N GLY A 326 -9.10 14.30 -5.59
CA GLY A 326 -8.68 13.76 -6.87
C GLY A 326 -7.21 14.07 -7.16
N ILE A 327 -6.47 13.09 -7.65
CA ILE A 327 -5.06 13.23 -8.02
C ILE A 327 -4.78 12.49 -9.34
N SER A 328 -3.60 12.72 -9.87
CA SER A 328 -2.97 11.94 -10.94
C SER A 328 -1.56 11.52 -10.50
N ASP A 329 -0.93 10.64 -11.28
CA ASP A 329 0.43 10.16 -11.04
C ASP A 329 1.45 11.29 -10.86
N LYS A 330 1.28 12.40 -11.58
CA LYS A 330 2.14 13.58 -11.46
C LYS A 330 2.30 14.07 -10.00
N TRP A 331 1.29 13.86 -9.16
CA TRP A 331 1.38 14.26 -7.75
C TRP A 331 2.44 13.45 -7.00
N TYR A 332 2.72 12.22 -7.41
CA TYR A 332 3.76 11.36 -6.82
C TYR A 332 5.18 11.59 -7.37
N ALA A 333 5.43 12.62 -8.19
CA ALA A 333 6.77 12.92 -8.70
C ALA A 333 7.88 12.98 -7.61
N PRO A 334 7.64 13.53 -6.38
CA PRO A 334 8.61 13.43 -5.29
C PRO A 334 8.91 11.99 -4.86
N THR A 335 7.90 11.12 -4.81
CA THR A 335 8.06 9.72 -4.45
C THR A 335 8.80 8.95 -5.54
N HIS A 336 8.48 9.15 -6.82
CA HIS A 336 9.23 8.60 -7.95
C HIS A 336 10.73 8.91 -7.82
N LYS A 337 11.07 10.17 -7.56
CA LYS A 337 12.46 10.60 -7.38
C LYS A 337 13.17 9.86 -6.23
N VAL A 338 12.49 9.64 -5.09
CA VAL A 338 13.07 8.90 -3.94
C VAL A 338 13.32 7.44 -4.31
N LEU A 339 12.45 6.85 -5.13
CA LEU A 339 12.59 5.48 -5.61
C LEU A 339 13.65 5.33 -6.71
N GLY A 340 14.15 6.45 -7.26
CA GLY A 340 15.17 6.45 -8.31
C GLY A 340 14.58 6.28 -9.71
N GLU A 341 13.38 6.80 -9.92
CA GLU A 341 12.62 6.72 -11.18
C GLU A 341 12.50 8.08 -11.87
#